data_32dc50cc2e91ccca72a3c053345622c0
#
_entry.id   32dc50cc2e91ccca72a3c053345622c0
#
_cell.length_a   1.000
_cell.length_b   1.000
_cell.length_c   1.000
_cell.angle_alpha   90.00
_cell.angle_beta   90.00
_cell.angle_gamma   90.00
#
_symmetry.space_group_name_H-M   'P 1'
#
loop_
_entity.id
_entity.type
_entity.pdbx_description
1 polymer ?
#
loop_
_entity_poly.entity_id
_entity_poly.type
_entity_poly.pdbx_seq_one_letter_code
_entity_poly.pdbx_strand_id
1 'polypeptide(L)'
;KKKMTNNSGNNAPAAIAGDYPEWLDPHLAKVFGEDRAAEAAAMASRAPLDLRVNTLKSNRDKVLRALAHLHAKPTPWSATGLRIELSADARNPGIQAEEDFIKGAVEVQDEGSQLAALLSAAKPGEQVIDLCAGAGGKTLALAAMMQGKGRLIATDRDKRQLAPIHERLSRAGVHNADVRTPKGEADPLADISATADLVVIDAPCTGTGTWRRNPDAKWRMRPGALEIRLRDQVEVLERAVPLVKAGGRIAYITCSVLAEENGEQVRAFTARHPEFKVVPPEQTASVLWDKADDFAQAALQSDE
;
A
#
# COMPACT_ATOMS: atom_id res chain seq x y z
N LYS A 1 12.37 31.20 49.86
CA LYS A 1 12.09 31.21 48.37
C LYS A 1 11.97 29.76 47.92
N LYS A 2 10.71 29.23 47.84
CA LYS A 2 10.41 27.93 47.23
C LYS A 2 10.49 28.10 45.71
N LYS A 3 11.35 27.34 45.03
CA LYS A 3 11.30 27.18 43.57
C LYS A 3 10.02 26.42 43.26
N MET A 4 9.08 27.08 42.62
CA MET A 4 7.99 26.42 41.90
C MET A 4 8.61 25.78 40.66
N THR A 5 8.74 24.48 40.64
CA THR A 5 8.96 23.70 39.43
C THR A 5 7.64 23.67 38.65
N ASN A 6 7.56 24.44 37.60
CA ASN A 6 6.49 24.33 36.61
C ASN A 6 6.61 22.94 35.97
N ASN A 7 5.85 22.00 36.46
CA ASN A 7 5.60 20.71 35.79
C ASN A 7 4.22 20.82 35.10
N SER A 8 4.13 21.62 34.05
CA SER A 8 3.00 21.61 33.16
C SER A 8 3.25 20.51 32.11
N GLY A 9 3.32 19.27 32.56
CA GLY A 9 3.16 18.13 31.70
C GLY A 9 1.74 18.18 31.13
N ASN A 10 1.65 18.20 29.83
CA ASN A 10 0.40 18.19 29.07
C ASN A 10 -0.33 16.87 29.41
N ASN A 11 -1.23 16.90 30.37
CA ASN A 11 -1.93 15.71 30.92
C ASN A 11 -3.20 15.42 30.11
N ALA A 12 -3.20 15.76 28.81
CA ALA A 12 -4.31 15.44 27.93
C ALA A 12 -4.32 13.93 27.64
N PRO A 13 -5.49 13.28 27.60
CA PRO A 13 -5.61 11.90 27.15
C PRO A 13 -4.93 11.72 25.78
N ALA A 14 -4.30 10.56 25.56
CA ALA A 14 -3.54 10.28 24.34
C ALA A 14 -4.36 10.48 23.05
N ALA A 15 -5.65 10.13 23.08
CA ALA A 15 -6.55 10.32 21.95
C ALA A 15 -6.77 11.80 21.59
N ILE A 16 -6.76 12.69 22.61
CA ILE A 16 -6.86 14.14 22.39
C ILE A 16 -5.53 14.69 21.87
N ALA A 17 -4.43 14.31 22.50
CA ALA A 17 -3.10 14.77 22.09
C ALA A 17 -2.71 14.29 20.69
N GLY A 18 -3.11 13.06 20.32
CA GLY A 18 -2.85 12.44 19.03
C GLY A 18 -3.92 12.73 17.96
N ASP A 19 -5.01 13.44 18.31
CA ASP A 19 -6.11 13.81 17.42
C ASP A 19 -6.74 12.60 16.72
N TYR A 20 -7.21 11.61 17.49
CA TYR A 20 -7.89 10.43 16.97
C TYR A 20 -9.09 10.00 17.82
N PRO A 21 -10.05 9.23 17.26
CA PRO A 21 -11.19 8.71 18.01
C PRO A 21 -10.76 7.83 19.19
N GLU A 22 -11.35 8.06 20.36
CA GLU A 22 -10.99 7.37 21.62
C GLU A 22 -11.05 5.83 21.50
N TRP A 23 -11.99 5.29 20.74
CA TRP A 23 -12.11 3.84 20.57
C TRP A 23 -10.90 3.18 19.89
N LEU A 24 -10.05 3.96 19.19
CA LEU A 24 -8.81 3.50 18.60
C LEU A 24 -7.64 3.44 19.59
N ASP A 25 -7.77 4.08 20.77
CA ASP A 25 -6.66 4.19 21.73
C ASP A 25 -6.06 2.83 22.12
N PRO A 26 -6.83 1.80 22.51
CA PRO A 26 -6.27 0.50 22.86
C PRO A 26 -5.56 -0.19 21.67
N HIS A 27 -6.04 0.01 20.45
CA HIS A 27 -5.44 -0.55 19.24
C HIS A 27 -4.11 0.14 18.89
N LEU A 28 -4.06 1.47 18.98
CA LEU A 28 -2.83 2.24 18.77
C LEU A 28 -1.82 2.02 19.88
N ALA A 29 -2.27 1.86 21.14
CA ALA A 29 -1.41 1.51 22.26
C ALA A 29 -0.71 0.16 22.07
N LYS A 30 -1.37 -0.80 21.44
CA LYS A 30 -0.82 -2.12 21.13
C LYS A 30 0.36 -2.05 20.14
N VAL A 31 0.33 -1.09 19.22
CA VAL A 31 1.37 -0.92 18.18
C VAL A 31 2.46 0.04 18.66
N PHE A 32 2.08 1.19 19.21
CA PHE A 32 2.98 2.30 19.50
C PHE A 32 3.22 2.53 21.00
N GLY A 33 2.55 1.78 21.86
CA GLY A 33 2.71 1.93 23.32
C GLY A 33 2.44 3.37 23.78
N GLU A 34 3.37 3.92 24.54
CA GLU A 34 3.28 5.29 25.09
C GLU A 34 3.47 6.37 24.00
N ASP A 35 4.10 6.03 22.88
CA ASP A 35 4.34 6.96 21.77
C ASP A 35 3.12 7.17 20.84
N ARG A 36 2.01 6.47 21.08
CA ARG A 36 0.82 6.49 20.20
C ARG A 36 0.25 7.87 19.90
N ALA A 37 0.31 8.78 20.87
CA ALA A 37 -0.15 10.15 20.67
C ALA A 37 0.78 10.93 19.73
N ALA A 38 2.10 10.77 19.89
CA ALA A 38 3.11 11.41 19.05
C ALA A 38 3.07 10.84 17.60
N GLU A 39 2.93 9.53 17.47
CA GLU A 39 2.81 8.85 16.17
C GLU A 39 1.53 9.27 15.43
N ALA A 40 0.39 9.31 16.13
CA ALA A 40 -0.86 9.76 15.55
C ALA A 40 -0.81 11.25 15.12
N ALA A 41 -0.20 12.10 15.93
CA ALA A 41 0.03 13.52 15.61
C ALA A 41 0.96 13.67 14.38
N ALA A 42 2.00 12.85 14.26
CA ALA A 42 2.87 12.81 13.09
C ALA A 42 2.09 12.40 11.82
N MET A 43 1.19 11.43 11.95
CA MET A 43 0.29 11.02 10.86
C MET A 43 -0.77 12.09 10.50
N ALA A 44 -0.96 13.12 11.30
CA ALA A 44 -1.81 14.27 10.95
C ALA A 44 -1.08 15.32 10.10
N SER A 45 0.25 15.27 9.99
CA SER A 45 1.03 16.19 9.17
C SER A 45 0.75 15.99 7.69
N ARG A 46 0.88 17.06 6.89
CA ARG A 46 0.65 16.98 5.46
C ARG A 46 1.60 16.02 4.78
N ALA A 47 1.06 15.12 3.94
CA ALA A 47 1.86 14.22 3.14
C ALA A 47 2.51 14.95 1.95
N PRO A 48 3.75 14.60 1.55
CA PRO A 48 4.30 15.00 0.28
C PRO A 48 3.52 14.36 -0.88
N LEU A 49 3.72 14.88 -2.09
CA LEU A 49 3.21 14.24 -3.30
C LEU A 49 4.27 13.30 -3.88
N ASP A 50 3.97 12.02 -3.86
CA ASP A 50 4.84 11.01 -4.44
C ASP A 50 4.32 10.53 -5.80
N LEU A 51 5.26 10.32 -6.70
CA LEU A 51 5.03 9.82 -8.05
C LEU A 51 5.83 8.55 -8.26
N ARG A 52 5.27 7.60 -8.98
CA ARG A 52 5.98 6.42 -9.46
C ARG A 52 6.24 6.55 -10.96
N VAL A 53 7.49 6.41 -11.35
CA VAL A 53 7.88 6.36 -12.76
C VAL A 53 7.46 5.02 -13.35
N ASN A 54 6.77 5.07 -14.49
CA ASN A 54 6.40 3.90 -15.26
C ASN A 54 7.57 3.45 -16.15
N THR A 55 8.26 2.40 -15.73
CA THR A 55 9.44 1.90 -16.42
C THR A 55 9.15 1.23 -17.77
N LEU A 56 7.89 0.99 -18.11
CA LEU A 56 7.49 0.58 -19.45
C LEU A 56 7.65 1.72 -20.49
N LYS A 57 7.65 2.98 -20.05
CA LYS A 57 7.64 4.16 -20.93
C LYS A 57 8.80 5.11 -20.72
N SER A 58 9.40 5.14 -19.52
CA SER A 58 10.41 6.11 -19.18
C SER A 58 11.37 5.56 -18.10
N ASN A 59 12.26 6.41 -17.61
CA ASN A 59 13.11 6.14 -16.47
C ASN A 59 13.13 7.35 -15.52
N ARG A 60 13.58 7.11 -14.28
CA ARG A 60 13.56 8.14 -13.24
C ARG A 60 14.32 9.41 -13.62
N ASP A 61 15.49 9.28 -14.26
CA ASP A 61 16.31 10.44 -14.62
C ASP A 61 15.66 11.34 -15.67
N LYS A 62 14.98 10.76 -16.65
CA LYS A 62 14.23 11.51 -17.66
C LYS A 62 13.08 12.28 -17.05
N VAL A 63 12.27 11.60 -16.23
CA VAL A 63 11.12 12.21 -15.56
C VAL A 63 11.57 13.26 -14.56
N LEU A 64 12.66 13.00 -13.81
CA LEU A 64 13.20 13.97 -12.87
C LEU A 64 13.59 15.28 -13.55
N ARG A 65 14.23 15.20 -14.74
CA ARG A 65 14.55 16.39 -15.54
C ARG A 65 13.29 17.10 -16.06
N ALA A 66 12.31 16.35 -16.52
CA ALA A 66 11.06 16.92 -17.04
C ALA A 66 10.26 17.64 -15.93
N LEU A 67 10.28 17.12 -14.72
CA LEU A 67 9.58 17.69 -13.55
C LEU A 67 10.46 18.58 -12.66
N ALA A 68 11.62 19.04 -13.16
CA ALA A 68 12.53 19.89 -12.39
C ALA A 68 11.87 21.20 -11.91
N HIS A 69 10.95 21.75 -12.69
CA HIS A 69 10.17 22.96 -12.34
C HIS A 69 9.24 22.75 -11.15
N LEU A 70 8.92 21.50 -10.79
CA LEU A 70 8.15 21.14 -9.60
C LEU A 70 9.05 20.78 -8.41
N HIS A 71 10.36 20.95 -8.56
CA HIS A 71 11.36 20.59 -7.54
C HIS A 71 11.26 19.11 -7.07
N ALA A 72 10.87 18.23 -8.00
CA ALA A 72 10.80 16.80 -7.73
C ALA A 72 12.21 16.24 -7.39
N LYS A 73 12.27 15.35 -6.40
CA LYS A 73 13.48 14.67 -5.95
C LYS A 73 13.24 13.16 -5.92
N PRO A 74 14.28 12.32 -6.02
CA PRO A 74 14.14 10.89 -5.76
C PRO A 74 13.60 10.64 -4.36
N THR A 75 12.71 9.65 -4.23
CA THR A 75 12.29 9.16 -2.91
C THR A 75 13.40 8.36 -2.25
N PRO A 76 13.43 8.23 -0.91
CA PRO A 76 14.52 7.57 -0.20
C PRO A 76 14.66 6.07 -0.51
N TRP A 77 13.57 5.34 -0.77
CA TRP A 77 13.57 3.88 -0.84
C TRP A 77 13.22 3.32 -2.23
N SER A 78 12.22 3.88 -2.90
CA SER A 78 11.79 3.40 -4.22
C SER A 78 12.73 3.91 -5.32
N ALA A 79 13.34 3.00 -6.07
CA ALA A 79 14.20 3.37 -7.21
C ALA A 79 13.43 4.03 -8.36
N THR A 80 12.11 3.90 -8.40
CA THR A 80 11.23 4.55 -9.39
C THR A 80 10.43 5.70 -8.80
N GLY A 81 10.62 6.02 -7.52
CA GLY A 81 9.86 7.04 -6.82
C GLY A 81 10.45 8.44 -6.99
N LEU A 82 9.56 9.41 -7.13
CA LEU A 82 9.85 10.84 -7.06
C LEU A 82 8.95 11.49 -6.02
N ARG A 83 9.46 12.48 -5.32
CA ARG A 83 8.76 13.22 -4.28
C ARG A 83 8.77 14.71 -4.55
N ILE A 84 7.62 15.34 -4.40
CA ILE A 84 7.43 16.77 -4.39
C ILE A 84 7.01 17.16 -2.98
N GLU A 85 7.90 17.85 -2.27
CA GLU A 85 7.60 18.35 -0.93
C GLU A 85 6.56 19.47 -1.03
N LEU A 86 5.58 19.44 -0.11
CA LEU A 86 4.51 20.41 -0.08
C LEU A 86 4.54 21.15 1.27
N SER A 87 4.62 22.47 1.23
CA SER A 87 4.40 23.28 2.44
C SER A 87 2.93 23.15 2.90
N ALA A 88 2.68 23.45 4.18
CA ALA A 88 1.36 23.31 4.77
C ALA A 88 0.25 24.02 3.97
N ASP A 89 0.55 25.20 3.42
CA ASP A 89 -0.38 26.05 2.69
C ASP A 89 -0.31 25.91 1.16
N ALA A 90 0.60 25.08 0.63
CA ALA A 90 0.75 24.93 -0.80
C ALA A 90 -0.45 24.17 -1.41
N ARG A 91 -0.86 24.59 -2.61
CA ARG A 91 -1.78 23.78 -3.41
C ARG A 91 -1.03 22.58 -4.01
N ASN A 92 -1.72 21.47 -4.20
CA ASN A 92 -1.15 20.36 -4.94
C ASN A 92 -0.83 20.82 -6.37
N PRO A 93 0.35 20.51 -6.91
CA PRO A 93 0.65 20.78 -8.31
C PRO A 93 -0.30 19.97 -9.20
N GLY A 94 -0.66 20.53 -10.33
CA GLY A 94 -1.57 19.89 -11.30
C GLY A 94 -0.88 18.80 -12.11
N ILE A 95 -0.42 17.74 -11.45
CA ILE A 95 0.32 16.63 -12.10
C ILE A 95 -0.42 16.09 -13.31
N GLN A 96 -1.76 16.05 -13.29
CA GLN A 96 -2.59 15.58 -14.38
C GLN A 96 -2.43 16.40 -15.68
N ALA A 97 -1.94 17.63 -15.57
CA ALA A 97 -1.64 18.49 -16.71
C ALA A 97 -0.22 18.33 -17.25
N GLU A 98 0.65 17.64 -16.51
CA GLU A 98 2.03 17.39 -16.94
C GLU A 98 2.07 16.39 -18.11
N GLU A 99 2.94 16.66 -19.08
CA GLU A 99 3.10 15.83 -20.29
C GLU A 99 3.43 14.39 -19.95
N ASP A 100 4.32 14.15 -18.96
CA ASP A 100 4.71 12.82 -18.53
C ASP A 100 3.55 12.04 -17.89
N PHE A 101 2.62 12.72 -17.21
CA PHE A 101 1.41 12.08 -16.70
C PHE A 101 0.45 11.72 -17.85
N ILE A 102 0.21 12.66 -18.75
CA ILE A 102 -0.67 12.46 -19.91
C ILE A 102 -0.19 11.29 -20.78
N LYS A 103 1.13 11.18 -20.97
CA LYS A 103 1.76 10.08 -21.73
C LYS A 103 1.87 8.77 -20.94
N GLY A 104 1.51 8.76 -19.68
CA GLY A 104 1.59 7.58 -18.82
C GLY A 104 3.01 7.21 -18.38
N ALA A 105 3.93 8.16 -18.40
CA ALA A 105 5.29 7.97 -17.90
C ALA A 105 5.37 8.03 -16.36
N VAL A 106 4.38 8.62 -15.70
CA VAL A 106 4.27 8.67 -14.24
C VAL A 106 2.85 8.40 -13.78
N GLU A 107 2.74 7.89 -12.55
CA GLU A 107 1.50 7.72 -11.79
C GLU A 107 1.67 8.38 -10.42
N VAL A 108 0.58 8.96 -9.90
CA VAL A 108 0.53 9.40 -8.50
C VAL A 108 0.39 8.16 -7.62
N GLN A 109 1.41 7.88 -6.84
CA GLN A 109 1.41 6.77 -5.90
C GLN A 109 2.35 7.04 -4.73
N ASP A 110 1.86 6.87 -3.52
CA ASP A 110 2.65 6.97 -2.28
C ASP A 110 3.83 6.01 -2.29
N GLU A 111 4.99 6.43 -1.79
CA GLU A 111 6.18 5.57 -1.76
C GLU A 111 5.93 4.27 -1.01
N GLY A 112 5.22 4.29 0.12
CA GLY A 112 4.87 3.07 0.85
C GLY A 112 4.07 2.08 0.00
N SER A 113 3.14 2.58 -0.82
CA SER A 113 2.38 1.75 -1.77
C SER A 113 3.26 1.20 -2.90
N GLN A 114 4.24 1.99 -3.37
CA GLN A 114 5.24 1.53 -4.34
C GLN A 114 6.10 0.40 -3.76
N LEU A 115 6.58 0.57 -2.53
CA LEU A 115 7.39 -0.42 -1.82
C LEU A 115 6.61 -1.72 -1.61
N ALA A 116 5.35 -1.63 -1.19
CA ALA A 116 4.49 -2.82 -1.00
C ALA A 116 4.35 -3.62 -2.31
N ALA A 117 4.18 -2.94 -3.45
CA ALA A 117 4.17 -3.60 -4.75
C ALA A 117 5.53 -4.22 -5.10
N LEU A 118 6.64 -3.50 -4.90
CA LEU A 118 8.00 -4.00 -5.15
C LEU A 118 8.32 -5.24 -4.31
N LEU A 119 7.95 -5.23 -3.04
CA LEU A 119 8.17 -6.35 -2.11
C LEU A 119 7.40 -7.62 -2.47
N SER A 120 6.33 -7.51 -3.29
CA SER A 120 5.66 -8.68 -3.85
C SER A 120 6.52 -9.47 -4.83
N ALA A 121 7.58 -8.85 -5.34
CA ALA A 121 8.59 -9.43 -6.23
C ALA A 121 8.01 -10.07 -7.51
N ALA A 122 7.01 -9.43 -8.13
CA ALA A 122 6.48 -9.86 -9.42
C ALA A 122 7.58 -9.85 -10.48
N LYS A 123 7.62 -10.90 -11.31
CA LYS A 123 8.68 -11.12 -12.30
C LYS A 123 8.12 -11.24 -13.72
N PRO A 124 8.91 -10.88 -14.75
CA PRO A 124 8.56 -11.14 -16.13
C PRO A 124 8.24 -12.61 -16.39
N GLY A 125 7.17 -12.87 -17.11
CA GLY A 125 6.73 -14.23 -17.47
C GLY A 125 5.83 -14.93 -16.46
N GLU A 126 5.66 -14.39 -15.25
CA GLU A 126 4.77 -14.95 -14.23
C GLU A 126 3.28 -14.76 -14.58
N GLN A 127 2.44 -15.59 -14.00
CA GLN A 127 1.02 -15.34 -13.86
C GLN A 127 0.75 -14.70 -12.50
N VAL A 128 0.33 -13.45 -12.51
CA VAL A 128 0.07 -12.62 -11.33
C VAL A 128 -1.40 -12.26 -11.25
N ILE A 129 -1.99 -12.39 -10.07
CA ILE A 129 -3.38 -11.99 -9.82
C ILE A 129 -3.37 -10.84 -8.80
N ASP A 130 -3.94 -9.70 -9.18
CA ASP A 130 -4.27 -8.61 -8.27
C ASP A 130 -5.74 -8.76 -7.85
N LEU A 131 -5.94 -9.27 -6.65
CA LEU A 131 -7.25 -9.74 -6.18
C LEU A 131 -8.15 -8.62 -5.65
N CYS A 132 -7.55 -7.48 -5.26
CA CYS A 132 -8.22 -6.30 -4.76
C CYS A 132 -7.70 -5.06 -5.50
N ALA A 133 -7.83 -5.06 -6.83
CA ALA A 133 -7.13 -4.14 -7.71
C ALA A 133 -7.58 -2.68 -7.57
N GLY A 134 -8.81 -2.43 -7.15
CA GLY A 134 -9.38 -1.09 -7.11
C GLY A 134 -9.19 -0.36 -8.45
N ALA A 135 -8.75 0.88 -8.40
CA ALA A 135 -8.46 1.68 -9.61
C ALA A 135 -7.14 1.29 -10.31
N GLY A 136 -6.43 0.23 -9.88
CA GLY A 136 -5.28 -0.33 -10.57
C GLY A 136 -3.93 0.26 -10.22
N GLY A 137 -3.79 0.99 -9.11
CA GLY A 137 -2.50 1.59 -8.71
C GLY A 137 -1.39 0.54 -8.59
N LYS A 138 -1.64 -0.54 -7.86
CA LYS A 138 -0.69 -1.65 -7.73
C LYS A 138 -0.64 -2.51 -8.99
N THR A 139 -1.76 -2.73 -9.67
CA THR A 139 -1.79 -3.43 -10.97
C THR A 139 -0.81 -2.81 -11.96
N LEU A 140 -0.78 -1.49 -12.09
CA LEU A 140 0.17 -0.76 -12.94
C LEU A 140 1.63 -0.95 -12.50
N ALA A 141 1.89 -0.96 -11.20
CA ALA A 141 3.22 -1.22 -10.65
C ALA A 141 3.68 -2.64 -10.96
N LEU A 142 2.82 -3.64 -10.78
CA LEU A 142 3.09 -5.04 -11.12
C LEU A 142 3.37 -5.22 -12.62
N ALA A 143 2.59 -4.59 -13.50
CA ALA A 143 2.80 -4.62 -14.94
C ALA A 143 4.18 -4.08 -15.33
N ALA A 144 4.63 -2.99 -14.69
CA ALA A 144 5.95 -2.42 -14.92
C ALA A 144 7.07 -3.37 -14.45
N MET A 145 6.92 -3.99 -13.27
CA MET A 145 7.86 -4.99 -12.74
C MET A 145 7.95 -6.23 -13.66
N MET A 146 6.83 -6.65 -14.20
CA MET A 146 6.76 -7.76 -15.16
C MET A 146 7.29 -7.39 -16.55
N GLN A 147 7.66 -6.15 -16.80
CA GLN A 147 8.12 -5.64 -18.10
C GLN A 147 7.12 -5.94 -19.24
N GLY A 148 5.83 -5.95 -18.94
CA GLY A 148 4.77 -6.29 -19.89
C GLY A 148 4.76 -7.76 -20.33
N LYS A 149 5.47 -8.65 -19.64
CA LYS A 149 5.57 -10.09 -19.99
C LYS A 149 4.87 -10.94 -18.94
N GLY A 150 4.26 -12.03 -19.43
CA GLY A 150 3.45 -12.92 -18.59
C GLY A 150 1.98 -12.50 -18.61
N ARG A 151 1.22 -12.96 -17.62
CA ARG A 151 -0.22 -12.70 -17.51
C ARG A 151 -0.54 -12.02 -16.19
N LEU A 152 -1.14 -10.85 -16.26
CA LEU A 152 -1.61 -10.10 -15.10
C LEU A 152 -3.14 -10.07 -15.11
N ILE A 153 -3.75 -10.63 -14.07
CA ILE A 153 -5.21 -10.64 -13.90
C ILE A 153 -5.55 -9.67 -12.79
N ALA A 154 -6.45 -8.74 -13.04
CA ALA A 154 -6.92 -7.78 -12.07
C ALA A 154 -8.43 -7.91 -11.87
N THR A 155 -8.85 -8.01 -10.62
CA THR A 155 -10.27 -7.99 -10.24
C THR A 155 -10.47 -7.26 -8.93
N ASP A 156 -11.69 -6.85 -8.68
CA ASP A 156 -12.12 -6.28 -7.40
C ASP A 156 -13.59 -6.64 -7.16
N ARG A 157 -13.99 -6.83 -5.90
CA ARG A 157 -15.40 -7.10 -5.58
C ARG A 157 -16.30 -5.90 -5.90
N ASP A 158 -15.76 -4.68 -5.81
CA ASP A 158 -16.48 -3.46 -6.15
C ASP A 158 -16.13 -3.02 -7.58
N LYS A 159 -17.05 -3.32 -8.49
CA LYS A 159 -16.92 -2.93 -9.91
C LYS A 159 -16.80 -1.42 -10.15
N ARG A 160 -17.30 -0.59 -9.21
CA ARG A 160 -17.21 0.87 -9.33
C ARG A 160 -15.77 1.33 -9.05
N GLN A 161 -15.11 0.72 -8.08
CA GLN A 161 -13.71 1.00 -7.79
C GLN A 161 -12.81 0.49 -8.91
N LEU A 162 -13.18 -0.62 -9.56
CA LEU A 162 -12.42 -1.21 -10.66
C LEU A 162 -12.56 -0.43 -11.98
N ALA A 163 -13.66 0.26 -12.21
CA ALA A 163 -13.96 0.90 -13.50
C ALA A 163 -12.84 1.82 -14.06
N PRO A 164 -12.15 2.64 -13.25
CA PRO A 164 -11.08 3.52 -13.76
C PRO A 164 -9.83 2.80 -14.25
N ILE A 165 -9.68 1.50 -13.95
CA ILE A 165 -8.46 0.74 -14.29
C ILE A 165 -8.19 0.70 -15.80
N HIS A 166 -9.24 0.63 -16.63
CA HIS A 166 -9.11 0.50 -18.08
C HIS A 166 -8.40 1.68 -18.72
N GLU A 167 -8.80 2.91 -18.37
CA GLU A 167 -8.16 4.12 -18.86
C GLU A 167 -6.69 4.19 -18.38
N ARG A 168 -6.44 3.86 -17.12
CA ARG A 168 -5.10 3.90 -16.55
C ARG A 168 -4.16 2.87 -17.19
N LEU A 169 -4.62 1.64 -17.44
CA LEU A 169 -3.85 0.62 -18.16
C LEU A 169 -3.52 1.07 -19.58
N SER A 170 -4.49 1.64 -20.29
CA SER A 170 -4.29 2.19 -21.65
C SER A 170 -3.24 3.31 -21.63
N ARG A 171 -3.40 4.30 -20.76
CA ARG A 171 -2.45 5.41 -20.63
C ARG A 171 -1.04 4.91 -20.28
N ALA A 172 -0.91 3.94 -19.40
CA ALA A 172 0.36 3.37 -18.99
C ALA A 172 1.00 2.44 -20.05
N GLY A 173 0.29 2.09 -21.11
CA GLY A 173 0.78 1.17 -22.14
C GLY A 173 0.88 -0.28 -21.67
N VAL A 174 0.00 -0.70 -20.77
CA VAL A 174 -0.08 -2.08 -20.28
C VAL A 174 -0.95 -2.91 -21.20
N HIS A 175 -0.41 -3.99 -21.77
CA HIS A 175 -1.09 -4.85 -22.74
C HIS A 175 -1.29 -6.30 -22.27
N ASN A 176 -0.66 -6.69 -21.16
CA ASN A 176 -0.72 -8.04 -20.60
C ASN A 176 -1.68 -8.19 -19.40
N ALA A 177 -2.54 -7.19 -19.16
CA ALA A 177 -3.52 -7.20 -18.07
C ALA A 177 -4.91 -7.63 -18.60
N ASP A 178 -5.47 -8.61 -17.89
CA ASP A 178 -6.84 -9.12 -18.07
C ASP A 178 -7.70 -8.64 -16.90
N VAL A 179 -8.53 -7.63 -17.14
CA VAL A 179 -9.42 -7.08 -16.10
C VAL A 179 -10.72 -7.87 -16.09
N ARG A 180 -11.00 -8.49 -14.94
CA ARG A 180 -12.18 -9.32 -14.74
C ARG A 180 -13.17 -8.66 -13.81
N THR A 181 -14.15 -8.02 -14.39
CA THR A 181 -15.21 -7.34 -13.66
C THR A 181 -16.25 -8.36 -13.18
N PRO A 182 -16.61 -8.36 -11.88
CA PRO A 182 -17.67 -9.24 -11.37
C PRO A 182 -19.01 -9.01 -12.08
N LYS A 183 -19.69 -10.10 -12.44
CA LYS A 183 -21.00 -10.10 -13.09
C LYS A 183 -21.96 -10.99 -12.29
N GLY A 184 -22.90 -10.37 -11.59
CA GLY A 184 -23.81 -11.10 -10.72
C GLY A 184 -23.07 -11.86 -9.61
N GLU A 185 -23.46 -13.11 -9.37
CA GLU A 185 -22.86 -13.99 -8.36
C GLU A 185 -21.71 -14.87 -8.90
N ALA A 186 -21.43 -14.81 -10.20
CA ALA A 186 -20.38 -15.62 -10.80
C ALA A 186 -18.99 -15.17 -10.34
N ASP A 187 -18.16 -16.12 -9.90
CA ASP A 187 -16.76 -15.85 -9.58
C ASP A 187 -15.98 -15.56 -10.86
N PRO A 188 -15.43 -14.34 -11.03
CA PRO A 188 -14.65 -13.98 -12.21
C PRO A 188 -13.35 -14.78 -12.35
N LEU A 189 -12.94 -15.53 -11.33
CA LEU A 189 -11.72 -16.34 -11.31
C LEU A 189 -12.00 -17.85 -11.30
N ALA A 190 -13.25 -18.29 -11.55
CA ALA A 190 -13.66 -19.68 -11.48
C ALA A 190 -12.87 -20.64 -12.42
N ASP A 191 -12.29 -20.10 -13.50
CA ASP A 191 -11.43 -20.83 -14.44
C ASP A 191 -9.98 -20.96 -14.00
N ILE A 192 -9.61 -20.35 -12.87
CA ILE A 192 -8.23 -20.33 -12.37
C ILE A 192 -8.15 -21.23 -11.14
N SER A 193 -7.25 -22.22 -11.20
CA SER A 193 -6.99 -23.12 -10.09
C SER A 193 -5.51 -23.44 -10.03
N ALA A 194 -4.87 -23.11 -8.92
CA ALA A 194 -3.48 -23.45 -8.58
C ALA A 194 -2.46 -23.14 -9.69
N THR A 195 -2.62 -22.02 -10.40
CA THR A 195 -1.75 -21.63 -11.53
C THR A 195 -1.03 -20.31 -11.34
N ALA A 196 -1.44 -19.48 -10.37
CA ALA A 196 -0.80 -18.20 -10.13
C ALA A 196 0.58 -18.38 -9.44
N ASP A 197 1.59 -17.71 -9.99
CA ASP A 197 2.91 -17.58 -9.36
C ASP A 197 2.85 -16.63 -8.15
N LEU A 198 2.02 -15.58 -8.26
CA LEU A 198 1.83 -14.56 -7.25
C LEU A 198 0.34 -14.14 -7.20
N VAL A 199 -0.21 -14.11 -6.00
CA VAL A 199 -1.49 -13.45 -5.71
C VAL A 199 -1.24 -12.26 -4.82
N VAL A 200 -1.56 -11.06 -5.29
CA VAL A 200 -1.44 -9.82 -4.54
C VAL A 200 -2.80 -9.46 -3.95
N ILE A 201 -2.82 -9.20 -2.67
CA ILE A 201 -4.00 -8.79 -1.91
C ILE A 201 -3.71 -7.43 -1.28
N ASP A 202 -4.12 -6.36 -1.94
CA ASP A 202 -4.20 -5.02 -1.33
C ASP A 202 -5.52 -4.96 -0.56
N ALA A 203 -5.50 -5.52 0.65
CA ALA A 203 -6.70 -5.89 1.39
C ALA A 203 -7.55 -4.68 1.78
N PRO A 204 -8.89 -4.82 1.77
CA PRO A 204 -9.75 -3.84 2.40
C PRO A 204 -9.40 -3.73 3.89
N CYS A 205 -9.14 -2.51 4.36
CA CYS A 205 -8.69 -2.26 5.72
C CYS A 205 -9.25 -0.95 6.26
N THR A 206 -8.97 -0.64 7.52
CA THR A 206 -9.40 0.63 8.13
C THR A 206 -8.71 1.85 7.55
N GLY A 207 -7.55 1.70 6.90
CA GLY A 207 -6.81 2.79 6.32
C GLY A 207 -6.14 3.72 7.35
N THR A 208 -5.90 3.25 8.57
CA THR A 208 -5.34 4.06 9.66
C THR A 208 -3.95 4.64 9.33
N GLY A 209 -3.19 4.02 8.45
CA GLY A 209 -1.90 4.54 7.96
C GLY A 209 -2.01 5.65 6.91
N THR A 210 -3.21 6.00 6.46
CA THR A 210 -3.41 7.00 5.37
C THR A 210 -3.86 8.38 5.86
N TRP A 211 -3.86 8.64 7.15
CA TRP A 211 -4.41 9.87 7.73
C TRP A 211 -3.71 11.14 7.23
N ARG A 212 -2.42 11.08 6.88
CA ARG A 212 -1.71 12.20 6.28
C ARG A 212 -2.35 12.67 4.97
N ARG A 213 -2.95 11.75 4.21
CA ARG A 213 -3.63 12.03 2.93
C ARG A 213 -5.12 12.22 3.08
N ASN A 214 -5.72 11.54 4.06
CA ASN A 214 -7.16 11.52 4.32
C ASN A 214 -7.44 11.82 5.80
N PRO A 215 -7.17 13.04 6.29
CA PRO A 215 -7.25 13.36 7.73
C PRO A 215 -8.66 13.17 8.31
N ASP A 216 -9.71 13.37 7.49
CA ASP A 216 -11.09 13.17 7.93
C ASP A 216 -11.52 11.70 8.04
N ALA A 217 -10.76 10.78 7.44
CA ALA A 217 -11.13 9.37 7.41
C ALA A 217 -11.24 8.77 8.82
N LYS A 218 -10.36 9.18 9.74
CA LYS A 218 -10.37 8.72 11.13
C LYS A 218 -11.67 9.04 11.86
N TRP A 219 -12.27 10.20 11.57
CA TRP A 219 -13.52 10.65 12.20
C TRP A 219 -14.78 10.06 11.58
N ARG A 220 -14.69 9.58 10.35
CA ARG A 220 -15.78 8.86 9.68
C ARG A 220 -15.84 7.39 10.06
N MET A 221 -14.73 6.85 10.57
CA MET A 221 -14.63 5.46 11.00
C MET A 221 -15.33 5.28 12.36
N ARG A 222 -16.30 4.37 12.41
CA ARG A 222 -17.08 4.09 13.62
C ARG A 222 -16.56 2.85 14.34
N PRO A 223 -16.80 2.72 15.65
CA PRO A 223 -16.64 1.45 16.35
C PRO A 223 -17.35 0.33 15.57
N GLY A 224 -16.74 -0.85 15.48
CA GLY A 224 -17.23 -1.97 14.67
C GLY A 224 -16.70 -2.01 13.22
N ALA A 225 -16.09 -0.93 12.74
CA ALA A 225 -15.47 -0.91 11.41
C ALA A 225 -14.28 -1.86 11.30
N LEU A 226 -13.49 -1.99 12.37
CA LEU A 226 -12.35 -2.90 12.40
C LEU A 226 -12.79 -4.36 12.23
N GLU A 227 -13.81 -4.79 12.97
CA GLU A 227 -14.32 -6.18 12.91
C GLU A 227 -14.87 -6.53 11.52
N ILE A 228 -15.47 -5.57 10.84
CA ILE A 228 -15.91 -5.74 9.44
C ILE A 228 -14.70 -5.97 8.54
N ARG A 229 -13.66 -5.15 8.66
CA ARG A 229 -12.44 -5.27 7.85
C ARG A 229 -11.68 -6.56 8.14
N LEU A 230 -11.61 -6.98 9.39
CA LEU A 230 -10.99 -8.25 9.75
C LEU A 230 -11.70 -9.45 9.08
N ARG A 231 -13.01 -9.45 8.99
CA ARG A 231 -13.77 -10.48 8.25
C ARG A 231 -13.51 -10.40 6.74
N ASP A 232 -13.53 -9.20 6.16
CA ASP A 232 -13.22 -8.99 4.75
C ASP A 232 -11.81 -9.53 4.41
N GLN A 233 -10.84 -9.31 5.30
CA GLN A 233 -9.46 -9.75 5.13
C GLN A 233 -9.34 -11.27 5.18
N VAL A 234 -10.02 -11.92 6.11
CA VAL A 234 -10.10 -13.40 6.15
C VAL A 234 -10.67 -13.93 4.84
N GLU A 235 -11.76 -13.36 4.35
CA GLU A 235 -12.43 -13.79 3.11
C GLU A 235 -11.48 -13.69 1.90
N VAL A 236 -10.77 -12.59 1.72
CA VAL A 236 -9.87 -12.43 0.57
C VAL A 236 -8.63 -13.30 0.68
N LEU A 237 -8.11 -13.55 1.89
CA LEU A 237 -7.02 -14.48 2.12
C LEU A 237 -7.42 -15.92 1.76
N GLU A 238 -8.59 -16.37 2.23
CA GLU A 238 -9.11 -17.69 1.90
C GLU A 238 -9.37 -17.85 0.38
N ARG A 239 -9.82 -16.77 -0.27
CA ARG A 239 -10.00 -16.75 -1.72
C ARG A 239 -8.71 -16.90 -2.51
N ALA A 240 -7.58 -16.46 -1.98
CA ALA A 240 -6.28 -16.57 -2.63
C ALA A 240 -5.71 -18.01 -2.63
N VAL A 241 -6.04 -18.82 -1.62
CA VAL A 241 -5.48 -20.15 -1.43
C VAL A 241 -5.64 -21.06 -2.66
N PRO A 242 -6.85 -21.22 -3.25
CA PRO A 242 -7.01 -22.08 -4.41
C PRO A 242 -6.42 -21.53 -5.71
N LEU A 243 -6.00 -20.26 -5.74
CA LEU A 243 -5.49 -19.60 -6.94
C LEU A 243 -3.98 -19.78 -7.10
N VAL A 244 -3.24 -19.78 -5.98
CA VAL A 244 -1.79 -19.84 -5.97
C VAL A 244 -1.31 -21.27 -6.21
N LYS A 245 -0.30 -21.43 -7.07
CA LYS A 245 0.31 -22.73 -7.33
C LYS A 245 1.23 -23.16 -6.18
N ALA A 246 1.56 -24.46 -6.13
CA ALA A 246 2.62 -24.96 -5.26
C ALA A 246 3.95 -24.22 -5.57
N GLY A 247 4.63 -23.71 -4.53
CA GLY A 247 5.82 -22.89 -4.66
C GLY A 247 5.56 -21.45 -5.09
N GLY A 248 4.30 -21.06 -5.33
CA GLY A 248 3.90 -19.68 -5.53
C GLY A 248 3.86 -18.89 -4.22
N ARG A 249 3.45 -17.62 -4.29
CA ARG A 249 3.43 -16.73 -3.13
C ARG A 249 2.17 -15.87 -3.08
N ILE A 250 1.79 -15.48 -1.88
CA ILE A 250 0.74 -14.51 -1.60
C ILE A 250 1.41 -13.28 -1.00
N ALA A 251 1.15 -12.10 -1.54
CA ALA A 251 1.54 -10.83 -0.97
C ALA A 251 0.31 -10.17 -0.34
N TYR A 252 0.25 -10.17 0.99
CA TYR A 252 -0.80 -9.54 1.77
C TYR A 252 -0.37 -8.14 2.19
N ILE A 253 -1.16 -7.14 1.82
CA ILE A 253 -0.84 -5.73 1.97
C ILE A 253 -2.04 -5.01 2.60
N THR A 254 -1.78 -4.12 3.54
CA THR A 254 -2.76 -3.17 4.06
C THR A 254 -2.18 -1.76 4.09
N CYS A 255 -3.02 -0.76 4.13
CA CYS A 255 -2.64 0.61 4.48
C CYS A 255 -3.03 0.95 5.93
N SER A 256 -3.12 -0.06 6.79
CA SER A 256 -3.39 0.05 8.22
C SER A 256 -2.10 -0.05 9.03
N VAL A 257 -2.07 0.65 10.16
CA VAL A 257 -1.02 0.51 11.18
C VAL A 257 -1.43 -0.45 12.30
N LEU A 258 -2.67 -0.96 12.31
CA LEU A 258 -3.19 -1.79 13.39
C LEU A 258 -2.65 -3.23 13.29
N ALA A 259 -2.15 -3.75 14.41
CA ALA A 259 -1.61 -5.11 14.50
C ALA A 259 -2.63 -6.17 14.10
N GLU A 260 -3.90 -5.95 14.44
CA GLU A 260 -5.02 -6.83 14.13
C GLU A 260 -5.21 -7.04 12.62
N GLU A 261 -4.95 -6.02 11.82
CA GLU A 261 -5.09 -6.06 10.36
C GLU A 261 -3.83 -6.57 9.65
N ASN A 262 -2.71 -6.67 10.33
CA ASN A 262 -1.40 -7.02 9.80
C ASN A 262 -0.87 -8.34 10.36
N GLY A 263 0.08 -8.31 11.27
CA GLY A 263 0.73 -9.50 11.79
C GLY A 263 -0.23 -10.52 12.42
N GLU A 264 -1.31 -10.09 13.05
CA GLU A 264 -2.30 -10.99 13.65
C GLU A 264 -3.10 -11.73 12.58
N GLN A 265 -3.50 -11.04 11.49
CA GLN A 265 -4.15 -11.70 10.36
C GLN A 265 -3.24 -12.75 9.71
N VAL A 266 -1.96 -12.42 9.51
CA VAL A 266 -1.00 -13.34 8.92
C VAL A 266 -0.78 -14.56 9.83
N ARG A 267 -0.61 -14.37 11.14
CA ARG A 267 -0.49 -15.48 12.10
C ARG A 267 -1.74 -16.38 12.12
N ALA A 268 -2.93 -15.78 12.10
CA ALA A 268 -4.18 -16.53 12.05
C ALA A 268 -4.34 -17.31 10.73
N PHE A 269 -3.93 -16.71 9.62
CA PHE A 269 -3.95 -17.35 8.31
C PHE A 269 -2.97 -18.55 8.27
N THR A 270 -1.72 -18.38 8.66
CA THR A 270 -0.72 -19.46 8.65
C THR A 270 -1.04 -20.58 9.66
N ALA A 271 -1.78 -20.28 10.72
CA ALA A 271 -2.29 -21.31 11.65
C ALA A 271 -3.38 -22.17 10.99
N ARG A 272 -4.23 -21.59 10.14
CA ARG A 272 -5.23 -22.34 9.37
C ARG A 272 -4.64 -23.07 8.15
N HIS A 273 -3.57 -22.52 7.59
CA HIS A 273 -2.91 -22.98 6.38
C HIS A 273 -1.41 -23.21 6.64
N PRO A 274 -1.05 -24.31 7.35
CA PRO A 274 0.35 -24.59 7.73
C PRO A 274 1.27 -24.87 6.54
N GLU A 275 0.72 -25.09 5.36
CA GLU A 275 1.46 -25.20 4.09
C GLU A 275 2.05 -23.86 3.63
N PHE A 276 1.54 -22.72 4.12
CA PHE A 276 2.11 -21.41 3.87
C PHE A 276 3.07 -21.00 4.99
N LYS A 277 4.17 -20.38 4.58
CA LYS A 277 5.17 -19.84 5.50
C LYS A 277 5.45 -18.38 5.15
N VAL A 278 5.64 -17.58 6.18
CA VAL A 278 6.04 -16.16 6.00
C VAL A 278 7.46 -16.13 5.42
N VAL A 279 7.64 -15.36 4.34
CA VAL A 279 8.97 -15.10 3.78
C VAL A 279 9.69 -14.10 4.68
N PRO A 280 10.92 -14.37 5.13
CA PRO A 280 11.65 -13.44 6.00
C PRO A 280 11.83 -12.06 5.36
N PRO A 281 11.82 -10.97 6.16
CA PRO A 281 12.00 -9.59 5.68
C PRO A 281 13.27 -9.39 4.86
N GLU A 282 14.38 -10.01 5.24
CA GLU A 282 15.66 -9.91 4.55
C GLU A 282 15.59 -10.45 3.11
N GLN A 283 14.88 -11.57 2.93
CA GLN A 283 14.68 -12.16 1.61
C GLN A 283 13.73 -11.30 0.78
N THR A 284 12.67 -10.77 1.39
CA THR A 284 11.70 -9.90 0.72
C THR A 284 12.36 -8.57 0.34
N ALA A 285 13.16 -7.99 1.22
CA ALA A 285 13.82 -6.70 1.00
C ALA A 285 14.90 -6.76 -0.09
N SER A 286 15.37 -7.95 -0.48
CA SER A 286 16.38 -8.10 -1.54
C SER A 286 16.00 -7.47 -2.88
N VAL A 287 14.70 -7.19 -3.11
CA VAL A 287 14.20 -6.48 -4.30
C VAL A 287 14.43 -4.96 -4.25
N LEU A 288 14.87 -4.42 -3.11
CA LEU A 288 15.12 -2.98 -2.93
C LEU A 288 16.55 -2.57 -3.29
N TRP A 289 17.25 -3.42 -4.03
CA TRP A 289 18.61 -3.20 -4.53
C TRP A 289 19.61 -2.94 -3.38
N ASP A 290 20.39 -1.85 -3.49
CA ASP A 290 21.41 -1.43 -2.53
C ASP A 290 20.86 -0.97 -1.15
N LYS A 291 19.55 -0.82 -1.03
CA LYS A 291 18.88 -0.40 0.21
C LYS A 291 18.17 -1.56 0.94
N ALA A 292 18.38 -2.78 0.48
CA ALA A 292 17.71 -3.95 1.05
C ALA A 292 18.03 -4.14 2.53
N ASP A 293 19.30 -4.01 2.92
CA ASP A 293 19.73 -4.22 4.31
C ASP A 293 19.18 -3.14 5.24
N ASP A 294 19.24 -1.86 4.82
CA ASP A 294 18.69 -0.76 5.60
C ASP A 294 17.18 -0.89 5.80
N PHE A 295 16.47 -1.30 4.76
CA PHE A 295 15.05 -1.52 4.82
C PHE A 295 14.68 -2.71 5.73
N ALA A 296 15.41 -3.83 5.61
CA ALA A 296 15.18 -5.01 6.43
C ALA A 296 15.41 -4.71 7.91
N GLN A 297 16.45 -3.95 8.26
CA GLN A 297 16.70 -3.51 9.63
C GLN A 297 15.57 -2.63 10.17
N ALA A 298 15.08 -1.68 9.37
CA ALA A 298 13.96 -0.83 9.77
C ALA A 298 12.67 -1.63 9.97
N ALA A 299 12.42 -2.64 9.13
CA ALA A 299 11.26 -3.53 9.25
C ALA A 299 11.32 -4.39 10.52
N LEU A 300 12.49 -4.93 10.87
CA LEU A 300 12.69 -5.73 12.09
C LEU A 300 12.51 -4.90 13.35
N GLN A 301 12.91 -3.63 13.34
CA GLN A 301 12.72 -2.72 14.48
C GLN A 301 11.26 -2.33 14.72
N SER A 302 10.41 -2.46 13.73
CA SER A 302 8.97 -2.16 13.86
C SER A 302 8.15 -3.32 14.45
N ASP A 303 8.72 -4.52 14.51
CA ASP A 303 8.07 -5.72 15.05
C ASP A 303 8.41 -6.00 16.52
N GLU A 304 9.30 -5.20 17.15
CA GLU A 304 9.59 -5.19 18.60
C GLU A 304 8.72 -4.15 19.32
#